data_6bf68137ee6390b8ac0b0c6839332854
#
_entry.id   6bf68137ee6390b8ac0b0c6839332854
#
_cell.length_a   1.000
_cell.length_b   1.000
_cell.length_c   1.000
_cell.angle_alpha   90.00
_cell.angle_beta   90.00
_cell.angle_gamma   90.00
#
_symmetry.space_group_name_H-M   'P 1'
#
loop_
_entity.id
_entity.type
_entity.pdbx_description
1 polymer ?
#
loop_
_entity_poly.entity_id
_entity_poly.type
_entity_poly.pdbx_seq_one_letter_code
_entity_poly.pdbx_strand_id
1 'polypeptide(L)'
;MRFFFTLFEVKIHGELFICVDIQLKYKNNQSVLIVIYAKESGRVLMLQRRDDPAFWQSVTGSLEDNEIPYDAAVREVWEEVRLKTPSKSTALWDCHESVTFEIFPHFRYKYAPNVTHCREHWFLLAVDQEFTPELTEHLAFQWVSPAQAVQMTKSPNNAEAIRKYLFDLTK
;
A
#
# COMPACT_ATOMS: atom_id res chain seq x y z
N MET A 1 -6.45 11.40 -0.12
CA MET A 1 -6.86 12.55 -0.96
C MET A 1 -5.80 13.62 -0.81
N ARG A 2 -5.05 13.91 -1.86
CA ARG A 2 -4.05 15.01 -1.88
C ARG A 2 -4.67 16.21 -2.57
N PHE A 3 -4.48 17.40 -2.00
CA PHE A 3 -4.88 18.66 -2.62
C PHE A 3 -3.65 19.24 -3.30
N PHE A 4 -3.77 19.54 -4.58
CA PHE A 4 -2.78 20.33 -5.31
C PHE A 4 -3.34 21.74 -5.48
N PHE A 5 -2.54 22.73 -5.13
CA PHE A 5 -2.86 24.14 -5.30
C PHE A 5 -1.99 24.68 -6.43
N THR A 6 -2.63 25.12 -7.51
CA THR A 6 -1.94 25.87 -8.55
C THR A 6 -2.38 27.33 -8.44
N LEU A 7 -1.43 28.20 -8.20
CA LEU A 7 -1.66 29.64 -8.20
C LEU A 7 -1.41 30.16 -9.62
N PHE A 8 -2.36 30.89 -10.17
CA PHE A 8 -2.17 31.63 -11.41
C PHE A 8 -2.77 33.01 -11.31
N GLU A 9 -2.09 33.95 -12.00
CA GLU A 9 -2.48 35.34 -12.03
C GLU A 9 -3.41 35.59 -13.21
N VAL A 10 -4.56 36.22 -12.97
CA VAL A 10 -5.50 36.67 -13.99
C VAL A 10 -5.65 38.18 -13.89
N LYS A 11 -5.44 38.89 -14.99
CA LYS A 11 -5.73 40.33 -15.10
C LYS A 11 -7.14 40.52 -15.65
N ILE A 12 -8.01 41.16 -14.88
CA ILE A 12 -9.35 41.57 -15.30
C ILE A 12 -9.46 43.08 -15.12
N HIS A 13 -9.76 43.81 -16.20
CA HIS A 13 -9.87 45.29 -16.21
C HIS A 13 -8.68 46.02 -15.63
N GLY A 14 -7.47 45.44 -15.75
CA GLY A 14 -6.23 46.09 -15.26
C GLY A 14 -5.86 45.72 -13.82
N GLU A 15 -6.73 45.08 -13.08
CA GLU A 15 -6.47 44.56 -11.73
C GLU A 15 -5.94 43.14 -11.76
N LEU A 16 -5.02 42.82 -10.87
CA LEU A 16 -4.41 41.50 -10.73
C LEU A 16 -5.17 40.67 -9.71
N PHE A 17 -5.70 39.53 -10.12
CA PHE A 17 -6.36 38.55 -9.25
C PHE A 17 -5.50 37.29 -9.16
N ILE A 18 -5.31 36.79 -7.94
CA ILE A 18 -4.70 35.48 -7.70
C ILE A 18 -5.83 34.47 -7.65
N CYS A 19 -5.89 33.58 -8.64
CA CYS A 19 -6.81 32.44 -8.66
C CYS A 19 -6.10 31.21 -8.11
N VAL A 20 -6.81 30.46 -7.26
CA VAL A 20 -6.36 29.16 -6.74
C VAL A 20 -7.16 28.08 -7.45
N ASP A 21 -6.49 27.28 -8.26
CA ASP A 21 -7.10 26.07 -8.79
C ASP A 21 -6.85 24.92 -7.80
N ILE A 22 -7.93 24.38 -7.25
CA ILE A 22 -7.87 23.26 -6.30
C ILE A 22 -8.23 22.00 -7.10
N GLN A 23 -7.22 21.28 -7.54
CA GLN A 23 -7.42 19.98 -8.15
C GLN A 23 -7.51 18.89 -7.09
N LEU A 24 -8.65 18.24 -7.01
CA LEU A 24 -8.85 17.02 -6.22
C LEU A 24 -8.19 15.85 -6.96
N LYS A 25 -7.05 15.39 -6.47
CA LYS A 25 -6.46 14.16 -6.99
C LYS A 25 -7.05 12.96 -6.24
N TYR A 26 -7.86 12.20 -6.93
CA TYR A 26 -8.37 10.92 -6.44
C TYR A 26 -7.28 9.85 -6.49
N LYS A 27 -7.43 8.83 -5.65
CA LYS A 27 -6.58 7.62 -5.74
C LYS A 27 -6.86 6.86 -7.03
N ASN A 28 -5.81 6.28 -7.61
CA ASN A 28 -5.93 5.29 -8.68
C ASN A 28 -6.72 4.07 -8.17
N ASN A 29 -7.51 3.47 -9.03
CA ASN A 29 -8.25 2.24 -8.74
C ASN A 29 -7.41 0.96 -8.99
N GLN A 30 -6.11 1.12 -9.13
CA GLN A 30 -5.14 0.03 -9.06
C GLN A 30 -4.25 0.22 -7.84
N SER A 31 -3.93 -0.87 -7.17
CA SER A 31 -3.08 -0.91 -5.98
C SER A 31 -2.15 -2.10 -5.99
N VAL A 32 -1.18 -2.08 -5.10
CA VAL A 32 -0.29 -3.19 -4.81
C VAL A 32 -0.50 -3.66 -3.37
N LEU A 33 -0.33 -4.95 -3.15
CA LEU A 33 -0.23 -5.60 -1.85
C LEU A 33 1.12 -6.32 -1.80
N ILE A 34 1.96 -5.97 -0.83
CA ILE A 34 3.28 -6.58 -0.65
C ILE A 34 3.34 -7.28 0.70
N VAL A 35 3.35 -8.61 0.68
CA VAL A 35 3.54 -9.42 1.89
C VAL A 35 5.04 -9.56 2.15
N ILE A 36 5.53 -8.94 3.23
CA ILE A 36 6.93 -9.01 3.64
C ILE A 36 7.09 -10.13 4.66
N TYR A 37 8.02 -11.06 4.41
CA TYR A 37 8.32 -12.14 5.34
C TYR A 37 9.82 -12.34 5.54
N ALA A 38 10.21 -12.75 6.74
CA ALA A 38 11.59 -13.06 7.09
C ALA A 38 11.87 -14.55 6.87
N LYS A 39 12.89 -14.88 6.04
CA LYS A 39 13.26 -16.27 5.73
C LYS A 39 13.69 -17.07 6.95
N GLU A 40 14.43 -16.44 7.87
CA GLU A 40 14.95 -17.10 9.05
C GLU A 40 13.85 -17.52 10.04
N SER A 41 12.87 -16.65 10.31
CA SER A 41 11.82 -16.90 11.30
C SER A 41 10.50 -17.41 10.69
N GLY A 42 10.32 -17.29 9.39
CA GLY A 42 9.05 -17.56 8.71
C GLY A 42 7.92 -16.59 9.09
N ARG A 43 8.24 -15.49 9.78
CA ARG A 43 7.24 -14.52 10.24
C ARG A 43 6.95 -13.46 9.19
N VAL A 44 5.75 -12.90 9.28
CA VAL A 44 5.20 -11.87 8.40
C VAL A 44 5.19 -10.54 9.11
N LEU A 45 5.59 -9.47 8.42
CA LEU A 45 5.47 -8.11 8.90
C LEU A 45 4.04 -7.61 8.73
N MET A 46 3.42 -7.23 9.83
CA MET A 46 2.09 -6.60 9.86
C MET A 46 2.20 -5.18 10.40
N LEU A 47 1.50 -4.25 9.75
CA LEU A 47 1.50 -2.83 10.03
C LEU A 47 0.13 -2.39 10.53
N GLN A 48 0.08 -1.62 11.62
CA GLN A 48 -1.15 -1.11 12.22
C GLN A 48 -1.57 0.19 11.53
N ARG A 49 -2.74 0.22 10.95
CA ARG A 49 -3.25 1.41 10.25
C ARG A 49 -3.53 2.55 11.22
N ARG A 50 -3.24 3.77 10.79
CA ARG A 50 -3.53 4.99 11.55
C ARG A 50 -5.00 5.40 11.46
N ASP A 51 -5.64 5.16 10.31
CA ASP A 51 -7.04 5.53 10.07
C ASP A 51 -8.05 4.47 10.59
N ASP A 52 -7.57 3.26 10.92
CA ASP A 52 -8.31 2.21 11.63
C ASP A 52 -7.35 1.37 12.49
N PRO A 53 -7.09 1.73 13.77
CA PRO A 53 -6.12 1.02 14.61
C PRO A 53 -6.45 -0.44 14.92
N ALA A 54 -7.69 -0.88 14.66
CA ALA A 54 -8.06 -2.30 14.77
C ALA A 54 -7.75 -3.09 13.48
N PHE A 55 -7.21 -2.43 12.45
CA PHE A 55 -6.89 -3.02 11.16
C PHE A 55 -5.37 -3.12 10.98
N TRP A 56 -4.86 -4.33 10.94
CA TRP A 56 -3.49 -4.66 10.60
C TRP A 56 -3.41 -5.15 9.16
N GLN A 57 -2.35 -4.82 8.46
CA GLN A 57 -2.19 -5.16 7.05
C GLN A 57 -0.71 -5.32 6.67
N SER A 58 -0.46 -5.95 5.54
CA SER A 58 0.83 -5.87 4.83
C SER A 58 1.00 -4.47 4.20
N VAL A 59 2.16 -4.20 3.59
CA VAL A 59 2.38 -2.95 2.83
C VAL A 59 1.39 -2.87 1.66
N THR A 60 0.73 -1.73 1.50
CA THR A 60 -0.24 -1.50 0.41
C THR A 60 -0.22 -0.06 -0.07
N GLY A 61 -0.38 0.15 -1.36
CA GLY A 61 -0.55 1.48 -1.89
C GLY A 61 -1.17 1.54 -3.28
N SER A 62 -1.67 2.69 -3.65
CA SER A 62 -2.23 2.90 -4.99
C SER A 62 -1.12 3.26 -5.98
N LEU A 63 -1.25 2.79 -7.21
CA LEU A 63 -0.36 3.21 -8.29
C LEU A 63 -0.46 4.73 -8.50
N GLU A 64 0.65 5.35 -8.82
CA GLU A 64 0.68 6.72 -9.34
C GLU A 64 0.36 6.76 -10.85
N ASP A 65 0.24 7.97 -11.42
CA ASP A 65 -0.07 8.12 -12.83
C ASP A 65 1.08 7.54 -13.69
N ASN A 66 0.75 6.65 -14.62
CA ASN A 66 1.68 5.93 -15.50
C ASN A 66 2.68 4.99 -14.79
N GLU A 67 2.47 4.70 -13.52
CA GLU A 67 3.30 3.77 -12.76
C GLU A 67 2.90 2.32 -13.06
N ILE A 68 3.88 1.43 -13.21
CA ILE A 68 3.63 -0.01 -13.32
C ILE A 68 3.58 -0.64 -11.92
N PRO A 69 2.85 -1.76 -11.72
CA PRO A 69 2.69 -2.37 -10.40
C PRO A 69 4.00 -2.69 -9.67
N TYR A 70 5.04 -3.11 -10.38
CA TYR A 70 6.33 -3.42 -9.78
C TYR A 70 7.00 -2.17 -9.16
N ASP A 71 6.99 -1.05 -9.89
CA ASP A 71 7.58 0.20 -9.42
C ASP A 71 6.78 0.76 -8.22
N ALA A 72 5.44 0.65 -8.26
CA ALA A 72 4.59 0.98 -7.14
C ALA A 72 4.94 0.14 -5.90
N ALA A 73 5.17 -1.17 -6.06
CA ALA A 73 5.55 -2.03 -4.94
C ALA A 73 6.90 -1.62 -4.33
N VAL A 74 7.90 -1.29 -5.15
CA VAL A 74 9.20 -0.79 -4.70
C VAL A 74 9.05 0.54 -3.94
N ARG A 75 8.28 1.47 -4.48
CA ARG A 75 8.03 2.79 -3.89
C ARG A 75 7.29 2.66 -2.55
N GLU A 76 6.19 1.90 -2.47
CA GLU A 76 5.39 1.74 -1.25
C GLU A 76 6.19 1.05 -0.13
N VAL A 77 7.02 0.05 -0.44
CA VAL A 77 7.93 -0.55 0.54
C VAL A 77 8.90 0.50 1.10
N TRP A 78 9.45 1.36 0.25
CA TRP A 78 10.31 2.44 0.72
C TRP A 78 9.53 3.49 1.52
N GLU A 79 8.34 3.87 1.08
CA GLU A 79 7.53 4.91 1.74
C GLU A 79 7.04 4.45 3.12
N GLU A 80 6.51 3.23 3.24
CA GLU A 80 5.89 2.76 4.48
C GLU A 80 6.88 2.22 5.53
N VAL A 81 7.98 1.57 5.10
CA VAL A 81 8.90 0.85 6.02
C VAL A 81 10.38 1.19 5.83
N ARG A 82 10.73 2.11 4.91
CA ARG A 82 12.09 2.54 4.59
C ARG A 82 13.06 1.41 4.18
N LEU A 83 12.51 0.33 3.66
CA LEU A 83 13.32 -0.80 3.18
C LEU A 83 13.66 -0.63 1.70
N LYS A 84 14.96 -0.62 1.38
CA LYS A 84 15.42 -0.62 -0.02
C LYS A 84 15.27 -2.01 -0.62
N THR A 85 14.53 -2.09 -1.73
CA THR A 85 14.31 -3.33 -2.48
C THR A 85 14.27 -3.06 -3.99
N PRO A 86 14.74 -4.00 -4.84
CA PRO A 86 15.52 -5.18 -4.46
C PRO A 86 16.92 -4.82 -3.95
N SER A 87 17.50 -5.70 -3.14
CA SER A 87 18.88 -5.55 -2.63
C SER A 87 19.54 -6.93 -2.46
N LYS A 88 20.76 -6.99 -1.89
CA LYS A 88 21.43 -8.26 -1.61
C LYS A 88 20.70 -9.11 -0.57
N SER A 89 19.99 -8.46 0.37
CA SER A 89 19.26 -9.10 1.46
C SER A 89 17.74 -9.12 1.27
N THR A 90 17.24 -8.65 0.12
CA THR A 90 15.82 -8.57 -0.17
C THR A 90 15.52 -9.04 -1.59
N ALA A 91 14.45 -9.83 -1.75
CA ALA A 91 13.96 -10.27 -3.05
C ALA A 91 12.47 -9.94 -3.18
N LEU A 92 12.13 -9.03 -4.08
CA LEU A 92 10.75 -8.69 -4.42
C LEU A 92 10.30 -9.50 -5.63
N TRP A 93 9.21 -10.25 -5.47
CA TRP A 93 8.67 -11.14 -6.48
C TRP A 93 7.25 -10.71 -6.84
N ASP A 94 7.01 -10.52 -8.13
CA ASP A 94 5.66 -10.35 -8.67
C ASP A 94 5.00 -11.73 -8.71
N CYS A 95 3.89 -11.88 -8.01
CA CYS A 95 3.09 -13.11 -8.02
C CYS A 95 2.36 -13.33 -9.35
N HIS A 96 2.37 -12.35 -10.26
CA HIS A 96 1.61 -12.33 -11.51
C HIS A 96 0.11 -12.57 -11.28
N GLU A 97 -0.38 -12.14 -10.12
CA GLU A 97 -1.76 -12.30 -9.69
C GLU A 97 -2.35 -10.96 -9.29
N SER A 98 -3.62 -10.78 -9.61
CA SER A 98 -4.38 -9.61 -9.19
C SER A 98 -5.81 -9.97 -8.88
N VAL A 99 -6.38 -9.28 -7.89
CA VAL A 99 -7.76 -9.45 -7.45
C VAL A 99 -8.50 -8.13 -7.58
N THR A 100 -9.71 -8.17 -8.13
CA THR A 100 -10.61 -7.02 -8.11
C THR A 100 -11.58 -7.16 -6.96
N PHE A 101 -11.64 -6.13 -6.11
CA PHE A 101 -12.49 -6.12 -4.92
C PHE A 101 -13.27 -4.83 -4.81
N GLU A 102 -14.39 -4.87 -4.11
CA GLU A 102 -15.19 -3.70 -3.81
C GLU A 102 -14.50 -2.86 -2.73
N ILE A 103 -14.30 -1.56 -3.01
CA ILE A 103 -13.70 -0.63 -2.05
C ILE A 103 -14.62 -0.48 -0.84
N PHE A 104 -14.07 -0.66 0.36
CA PHE A 104 -14.83 -0.48 1.59
C PHE A 104 -15.57 0.87 1.60
N PRO A 105 -16.85 0.93 1.96
CA PRO A 105 -17.67 2.15 1.87
C PRO A 105 -17.03 3.38 2.53
N HIS A 106 -16.39 3.19 3.69
CA HIS A 106 -15.75 4.26 4.45
C HIS A 106 -14.43 4.77 3.82
N PHE A 107 -13.90 4.11 2.78
CA PHE A 107 -12.73 4.57 2.01
C PHE A 107 -13.10 5.13 0.64
N ARG A 108 -14.34 5.01 0.18
CA ARG A 108 -14.75 5.43 -1.18
C ARG A 108 -14.53 6.91 -1.46
N TYR A 109 -14.58 7.76 -0.43
CA TYR A 109 -14.32 9.18 -0.58
C TYR A 109 -12.92 9.52 -1.11
N LYS A 110 -11.99 8.57 -1.07
CA LYS A 110 -10.61 8.71 -1.58
C LYS A 110 -10.53 8.52 -3.11
N TYR A 111 -11.57 8.00 -3.74
CA TYR A 111 -11.65 7.65 -5.16
C TYR A 111 -12.67 8.52 -5.88
N ALA A 112 -12.60 8.55 -7.22
CA ALA A 112 -13.59 9.25 -8.03
C ALA A 112 -15.00 8.69 -7.77
N PRO A 113 -16.08 9.50 -7.87
CA PRO A 113 -17.43 9.11 -7.44
C PRO A 113 -17.99 7.84 -8.10
N ASN A 114 -17.56 7.55 -9.32
CA ASN A 114 -17.97 6.37 -10.11
C ASN A 114 -17.08 5.14 -9.88
N VAL A 115 -16.00 5.27 -9.09
CA VAL A 115 -15.07 4.17 -8.82
C VAL A 115 -15.52 3.42 -7.57
N THR A 116 -15.97 2.19 -7.76
CA THR A 116 -16.46 1.32 -6.68
C THR A 116 -15.55 0.13 -6.41
N HIS A 117 -14.67 -0.20 -7.34
CA HIS A 117 -13.78 -1.36 -7.27
C HIS A 117 -12.33 -0.94 -7.47
N CYS A 118 -11.43 -1.67 -6.83
CA CYS A 118 -9.99 -1.56 -6.96
C CYS A 118 -9.42 -2.89 -7.44
N ARG A 119 -8.43 -2.84 -8.35
CA ARG A 119 -7.63 -3.99 -8.76
C ARG A 119 -6.32 -3.97 -7.99
N GLU A 120 -6.04 -5.02 -7.20
CA GLU A 120 -4.86 -5.15 -6.36
C GLU A 120 -3.92 -6.22 -6.93
N HIS A 121 -2.67 -5.81 -7.20
CA HIS A 121 -1.60 -6.69 -7.69
C HIS A 121 -0.78 -7.20 -6.50
N TRP A 122 -0.47 -8.49 -6.46
CA TRP A 122 0.17 -9.13 -5.33
C TRP A 122 1.66 -9.36 -5.52
N PHE A 123 2.41 -9.04 -4.48
CA PHE A 123 3.86 -9.20 -4.40
C PHE A 123 4.26 -9.89 -3.11
N LEU A 124 5.38 -10.63 -3.17
CA LEU A 124 6.06 -11.15 -2.00
C LEU A 124 7.42 -10.47 -1.86
N LEU A 125 7.77 -10.08 -0.67
CA LEU A 125 9.10 -9.55 -0.36
C LEU A 125 9.76 -10.40 0.72
N ALA A 126 10.75 -11.18 0.31
CA ALA A 126 11.58 -11.95 1.22
C ALA A 126 12.69 -11.07 1.77
N VAL A 127 12.84 -11.02 3.09
CA VAL A 127 14.02 -10.50 3.77
C VAL A 127 14.76 -11.64 4.47
N ASP A 128 16.07 -11.52 4.68
CA ASP A 128 16.83 -12.59 5.34
C ASP A 128 16.42 -12.74 6.81
N GLN A 129 16.34 -11.62 7.53
CA GLN A 129 16.00 -11.55 8.95
C GLN A 129 14.94 -10.48 9.23
N GLU A 130 14.27 -10.60 10.37
CA GLU A 130 13.39 -9.54 10.87
C GLU A 130 14.17 -8.24 11.08
N PHE A 131 13.57 -7.13 10.75
CA PHE A 131 14.14 -5.79 10.94
C PHE A 131 13.14 -4.89 11.67
N THR A 132 13.62 -3.78 12.19
CA THR A 132 12.77 -2.71 12.74
C THR A 132 12.48 -1.72 11.62
N PRO A 133 11.22 -1.64 11.13
CA PRO A 133 10.86 -0.67 10.09
C PRO A 133 10.85 0.76 10.65
N GLU A 134 11.23 1.71 9.82
CA GLU A 134 10.96 3.13 10.07
C GLU A 134 9.58 3.47 9.55
N LEU A 135 8.61 3.58 10.47
CA LEU A 135 7.20 3.81 10.13
C LEU A 135 6.94 5.27 9.80
N THR A 136 6.25 5.53 8.70
CA THR A 136 5.85 6.87 8.27
C THR A 136 4.34 7.08 8.35
N GLU A 137 3.56 6.09 7.95
CA GLU A 137 2.10 6.16 7.83
C GLU A 137 1.36 5.25 8.82
N HIS A 138 2.06 4.37 9.54
CA HIS A 138 1.51 3.38 10.45
C HIS A 138 1.77 3.71 11.92
N LEU A 139 0.98 3.16 12.83
CA LEU A 139 1.10 3.38 14.28
C LEU A 139 2.11 2.44 14.92
N ALA A 140 2.15 1.18 14.47
CA ALA A 140 2.99 0.13 15.00
C ALA A 140 3.24 -0.97 13.96
N PHE A 141 4.18 -1.85 14.24
CA PHE A 141 4.44 -3.05 13.48
C PHE A 141 4.57 -4.27 14.39
N GLN A 142 4.34 -5.44 13.83
CA GLN A 142 4.60 -6.73 14.48
C GLN A 142 5.10 -7.74 13.45
N TRP A 143 6.08 -8.55 13.86
CA TRP A 143 6.44 -9.77 13.17
C TRP A 143 5.68 -10.93 13.82
N VAL A 144 4.81 -11.58 13.05
CA VAL A 144 3.90 -12.62 13.56
C VAL A 144 3.91 -13.85 12.66
N SER A 145 3.45 -14.99 13.15
CA SER A 145 3.28 -16.17 12.29
C SER A 145 2.26 -15.91 11.19
N PRO A 146 2.35 -16.59 10.04
CA PRO A 146 1.35 -16.47 8.97
C PRO A 146 -0.10 -16.68 9.46
N ALA A 147 -0.31 -17.64 10.37
CA ALA A 147 -1.62 -17.90 10.95
C ALA A 147 -2.16 -16.72 11.78
N GLN A 148 -1.30 -16.08 12.57
CA GLN A 148 -1.67 -14.87 13.32
C GLN A 148 -1.93 -13.68 12.39
N ALA A 149 -1.08 -13.48 11.37
CA ALA A 149 -1.26 -12.40 10.38
C ALA A 149 -2.62 -12.47 9.69
N VAL A 150 -3.06 -13.68 9.30
CA VAL A 150 -4.38 -13.92 8.71
C VAL A 150 -5.53 -13.52 9.65
N GLN A 151 -5.36 -13.70 10.96
CA GLN A 151 -6.38 -13.32 11.95
C GLN A 151 -6.37 -11.82 12.26
N MET A 152 -5.24 -11.14 12.11
CA MET A 152 -5.08 -9.72 12.43
C MET A 152 -5.62 -8.81 11.31
N THR A 153 -5.58 -9.26 10.07
CA THR A 153 -6.03 -8.42 8.95
C THR A 153 -7.55 -8.45 8.78
N LYS A 154 -8.14 -7.28 8.51
CA LYS A 154 -9.53 -7.15 8.06
C LYS A 154 -9.66 -7.30 6.53
N SER A 155 -8.56 -7.33 5.78
CA SER A 155 -8.57 -7.48 4.32
C SER A 155 -8.64 -8.97 3.95
N PRO A 156 -9.71 -9.43 3.28
CA PRO A 156 -9.79 -10.79 2.77
C PRO A 156 -8.65 -11.12 1.79
N ASN A 157 -8.28 -10.16 0.93
CA ASN A 157 -7.22 -10.32 -0.05
C ASN A 157 -5.85 -10.51 0.63
N ASN A 158 -5.56 -9.70 1.67
CA ASN A 158 -4.31 -9.84 2.40
C ASN A 158 -4.24 -11.19 3.12
N ALA A 159 -5.35 -11.63 3.74
CA ALA A 159 -5.43 -12.94 4.37
C ALA A 159 -5.23 -14.07 3.34
N GLU A 160 -5.80 -13.93 2.15
CA GLU A 160 -5.67 -14.91 1.08
C GLU A 160 -4.25 -14.99 0.53
N ALA A 161 -3.62 -13.83 0.26
CA ALA A 161 -2.22 -13.79 -0.19
C ALA A 161 -1.28 -14.47 0.83
N ILE A 162 -1.46 -14.20 2.12
CA ILE A 162 -0.66 -14.83 3.18
C ILE A 162 -0.88 -16.35 3.21
N ARG A 163 -2.14 -16.83 3.14
CA ARG A 163 -2.43 -18.27 3.12
C ARG A 163 -1.79 -18.96 1.93
N LYS A 164 -1.99 -18.39 0.76
CA LYS A 164 -1.58 -18.98 -0.51
C LYS A 164 -0.06 -19.14 -0.61
N TYR A 165 0.68 -18.15 -0.16
CA TYR A 165 2.12 -18.12 -0.41
C TYR A 165 2.99 -18.47 0.78
N LEU A 166 2.48 -18.39 2.01
CA LEU A 166 3.35 -18.57 3.18
C LEU A 166 3.00 -19.78 4.05
N PHE A 167 1.80 -20.38 3.93
CA PHE A 167 1.47 -21.54 4.75
C PHE A 167 2.26 -22.81 4.37
N ASP A 168 2.70 -22.92 3.11
CA ASP A 168 3.50 -24.05 2.65
C ASP A 168 5.01 -23.86 2.87
N LEU A 169 5.46 -22.62 3.13
CA LEU A 169 6.87 -22.35 3.47
C LEU A 169 7.23 -22.74 4.91
N THR A 170 6.24 -23.04 5.75
CA THR A 170 6.41 -23.40 7.17
C THR A 170 6.31 -24.89 7.44
N LYS A 171 6.24 -25.73 6.40
CA LYS A 171 6.33 -27.20 6.46
C LYS A 171 7.74 -27.66 6.13
#